data_f408de4a6739d47bc31764236a21e079
#
_entry.id   f408de4a6739d47bc31764236a21e079
#
_cell.length_a   1.000
_cell.length_b   1.000
_cell.length_c   1.000
_cell.angle_alpha   90.00
_cell.angle_beta   90.00
_cell.angle_gamma   90.00
#
_symmetry.space_group_name_H-M   'P 1'
#
loop_
_entity.id
_entity.type
_entity.pdbx_description
1 polymer ?
#
loop_
_entity_poly.entity_id
_entity_poly.type
_entity_poly.pdbx_seq_one_letter_code
_entity_poly.pdbx_strand_id
1 'polypeptide(L)'
;MLERIKRIFGLDYTEQEIAKLRVVVRDINHFYDDFDKLSDDEIKAKTEEFKDRVQNKWESLDDILPEAFAVVKQACKRMCGNTYDVKWEKMTWDMIPYDVQLIWWIILHQGKIAEMKTWEWKTLVATLPVYLNALEWKWVHVVTVNDYLASRDASWMWNLYNRLGLTVWCVVKWVPIQNRKDEYAKDITYVENSELGFDYLRDNLVKSMRQRVLTWRPLNFAIIDEIDSILIDEARTPLIISEAREEPTEKYQYYAKIVQTLRPCSWKKKVSKWLLYELMNDEEKGSDVEDGDYYIDEKTKTVALSGQGIQKLEQMLGVENLYKDFGFDEIHHIENALRAKAVYEKDKEYIVKDWEVLIVDEHTGRTMPWRR
;
A
#
# COMPACT_ATOMS: atom_id res chain seq x y z
N MET A 1 -37.00 20.88 16.61
CA MET A 1 -36.47 21.65 15.47
C MET A 1 -35.20 21.01 14.88
N LEU A 2 -34.18 20.68 15.68
CA LEU A 2 -32.96 19.96 15.24
C LEU A 2 -33.25 18.61 14.57
N GLU A 3 -34.15 17.80 15.08
CA GLU A 3 -34.59 16.52 14.51
C GLU A 3 -35.23 16.66 13.11
N ARG A 4 -36.02 17.73 12.88
CA ARG A 4 -36.57 18.03 11.56
C ARG A 4 -35.50 18.50 10.57
N ILE A 5 -34.50 19.22 11.06
CA ILE A 5 -33.35 19.66 10.23
C ILE A 5 -32.47 18.45 9.86
N LYS A 6 -32.23 17.52 10.76
CA LYS A 6 -31.54 16.26 10.50
C LYS A 6 -32.24 15.42 9.42
N ARG A 7 -33.59 15.33 9.46
CA ARG A 7 -34.41 14.67 8.42
C ARG A 7 -34.27 15.32 7.04
N ILE A 8 -34.22 16.66 6.98
CA ILE A 8 -34.10 17.41 5.71
C ILE A 8 -32.71 17.28 5.09
N PHE A 9 -31.67 17.12 5.89
CA PHE A 9 -30.26 17.02 5.40
C PHE A 9 -29.72 15.58 5.27
N GLY A 10 -30.59 14.56 5.25
CA GLY A 10 -30.17 13.18 4.97
C GLY A 10 -29.46 12.46 6.13
N LEU A 11 -29.45 13.03 7.34
CA LEU A 11 -28.93 12.36 8.54
C LEU A 11 -29.80 11.16 8.96
N ASP A 12 -30.96 11.00 8.34
CA ASP A 12 -31.86 9.85 8.49
C ASP A 12 -31.48 8.67 7.56
N TYR A 13 -30.56 8.90 6.59
CA TYR A 13 -30.14 7.87 5.63
C TYR A 13 -29.43 6.71 6.31
N THR A 14 -28.53 7.01 7.25
CA THR A 14 -27.77 5.99 7.98
C THR A 14 -28.69 5.12 8.83
N GLU A 15 -29.68 5.70 9.52
CA GLU A 15 -30.65 4.93 10.31
C GLU A 15 -31.54 4.04 9.44
N GLN A 16 -31.94 4.52 8.26
CA GLN A 16 -32.72 3.73 7.30
C GLN A 16 -31.92 2.56 6.73
N GLU A 17 -30.65 2.79 6.37
CA GLU A 17 -29.76 1.72 5.91
C GLU A 17 -29.52 0.69 7.01
N ILE A 18 -29.23 1.12 8.23
CA ILE A 18 -29.09 0.21 9.38
C ILE A 18 -30.37 -0.59 9.62
N ALA A 19 -31.54 0.02 9.49
CA ALA A 19 -32.83 -0.66 9.67
C ALA A 19 -33.04 -1.78 8.63
N LYS A 20 -32.62 -1.58 7.36
CA LYS A 20 -32.63 -2.62 6.32
C LYS A 20 -31.67 -3.76 6.68
N LEU A 21 -30.45 -3.42 7.09
CA LEU A 21 -29.44 -4.42 7.46
C LEU A 21 -29.83 -5.26 8.68
N ARG A 22 -30.59 -4.69 9.61
CA ARG A 22 -31.16 -5.44 10.77
C ARG A 22 -32.10 -6.57 10.34
N VAL A 23 -32.73 -6.47 9.17
CA VAL A 23 -33.54 -7.58 8.64
C VAL A 23 -32.63 -8.74 8.28
N VAL A 24 -31.56 -8.47 7.54
CA VAL A 24 -30.57 -9.49 7.17
C VAL A 24 -29.93 -10.11 8.42
N VAL A 25 -29.61 -9.30 9.44
CA VAL A 25 -29.06 -9.80 10.71
C VAL A 25 -30.04 -10.78 11.40
N ARG A 26 -31.34 -10.53 11.34
CA ARG A 26 -32.34 -11.48 11.87
C ARG A 26 -32.33 -12.80 11.13
N ASP A 27 -32.18 -12.77 9.81
CA ASP A 27 -32.10 -13.96 8.99
C ASP A 27 -30.81 -14.75 9.31
N ILE A 28 -29.66 -14.05 9.48
CA ILE A 28 -28.40 -14.66 9.93
C ILE A 28 -28.60 -15.35 11.29
N ASN A 29 -29.24 -14.69 12.25
CA ASN A 29 -29.47 -15.28 13.58
C ASN A 29 -30.43 -16.47 13.54
N HIS A 30 -31.41 -16.48 12.64
CA HIS A 30 -32.28 -17.62 12.42
C HIS A 30 -31.50 -18.85 11.94
N PHE A 31 -30.68 -18.69 10.89
CA PHE A 31 -29.81 -19.78 10.43
C PHE A 31 -28.77 -20.18 11.49
N TYR A 32 -28.26 -19.23 12.27
CA TYR A 32 -27.34 -19.52 13.36
C TYR A 32 -27.95 -20.46 14.41
N ASP A 33 -29.21 -20.25 14.78
CA ASP A 33 -29.92 -21.11 15.73
C ASP A 33 -30.20 -22.49 15.12
N ASP A 34 -30.55 -22.56 13.84
CA ASP A 34 -30.78 -23.83 13.16
C ASP A 34 -29.50 -24.65 13.02
N PHE A 35 -28.37 -24.02 12.76
CA PHE A 35 -27.08 -24.68 12.59
C PHE A 35 -26.44 -25.13 13.91
N ASP A 36 -27.01 -24.80 15.05
CA ASP A 36 -26.57 -25.32 16.35
C ASP A 36 -26.68 -26.83 16.46
N LYS A 37 -27.59 -27.43 15.70
CA LYS A 37 -27.85 -28.88 15.64
C LYS A 37 -26.88 -29.67 14.76
N LEU A 38 -26.14 -28.96 13.89
CA LEU A 38 -25.18 -29.56 12.97
C LEU A 38 -23.90 -29.98 13.70
N SER A 39 -23.27 -31.03 13.24
CA SER A 39 -21.92 -31.45 13.66
C SER A 39 -20.85 -30.52 13.07
N ASP A 40 -19.61 -30.59 13.56
CA ASP A 40 -18.48 -29.84 13.02
C ASP A 40 -18.19 -30.15 11.56
N ASP A 41 -18.32 -31.42 11.18
CA ASP A 41 -18.12 -31.87 9.79
C ASP A 41 -19.22 -31.34 8.87
N GLU A 42 -20.46 -31.28 9.35
CA GLU A 42 -21.58 -30.70 8.59
C GLU A 42 -21.41 -29.19 8.41
N ILE A 43 -20.94 -28.46 9.43
CA ILE A 43 -20.62 -27.04 9.33
C ILE A 43 -19.51 -26.82 8.29
N LYS A 44 -18.47 -27.65 8.29
CA LYS A 44 -17.41 -27.59 7.28
C LYS A 44 -17.93 -27.91 5.89
N ALA A 45 -18.81 -28.91 5.75
CA ALA A 45 -19.42 -29.29 4.49
C ALA A 45 -20.30 -28.21 3.87
N LYS A 46 -20.86 -27.28 4.69
CA LYS A 46 -21.59 -26.10 4.20
C LYS A 46 -20.73 -25.21 3.30
N THR A 47 -19.44 -25.12 3.54
CA THR A 47 -18.54 -24.34 2.68
C THR A 47 -18.48 -24.91 1.26
N GLU A 48 -18.40 -26.22 1.11
CA GLU A 48 -18.41 -26.85 -0.22
C GLU A 48 -19.79 -26.76 -0.89
N GLU A 49 -20.87 -26.85 -0.10
CA GLU A 49 -22.24 -26.59 -0.59
C GLU A 49 -22.38 -25.19 -1.14
N PHE A 50 -21.89 -24.17 -0.42
CA PHE A 50 -21.93 -22.77 -0.87
C PHE A 50 -21.07 -22.54 -2.12
N LYS A 51 -19.88 -23.12 -2.18
CA LYS A 51 -19.05 -23.08 -3.39
C LYS A 51 -19.80 -23.67 -4.60
N ASP A 52 -20.47 -24.82 -4.45
CA ASP A 52 -21.28 -25.41 -5.52
C ASP A 52 -22.45 -24.51 -5.94
N ARG A 53 -23.15 -23.89 -4.98
CA ARG A 53 -24.27 -22.98 -5.25
C ARG A 53 -23.81 -21.74 -6.03
N VAL A 54 -22.68 -21.15 -5.66
CA VAL A 54 -22.16 -19.94 -6.30
C VAL A 54 -21.51 -20.25 -7.66
N GLN A 55 -20.65 -21.29 -7.71
CA GLN A 55 -19.84 -21.55 -8.90
C GLN A 55 -20.58 -22.31 -9.99
N ASN A 56 -21.48 -23.23 -9.61
CA ASN A 56 -22.17 -24.12 -10.54
C ASN A 56 -23.65 -23.79 -10.74
N LYS A 57 -24.32 -23.26 -9.71
CA LYS A 57 -25.75 -22.94 -9.75
C LYS A 57 -26.04 -21.45 -9.93
N TRP A 58 -24.98 -20.62 -9.98
CA TRP A 58 -25.06 -19.19 -10.26
C TRP A 58 -25.89 -18.38 -9.23
N GLU A 59 -25.97 -18.85 -7.98
CA GLU A 59 -26.52 -18.04 -6.89
C GLU A 59 -25.57 -16.89 -6.58
N SER A 60 -26.13 -15.72 -6.28
CA SER A 60 -25.30 -14.58 -5.90
C SER A 60 -24.75 -14.72 -4.48
N LEU A 61 -23.65 -14.05 -4.19
CA LEU A 61 -23.11 -13.98 -2.82
C LEU A 61 -24.12 -13.38 -1.85
N ASP A 62 -24.93 -12.42 -2.29
CA ASP A 62 -25.98 -11.81 -1.47
C ASP A 62 -27.09 -12.80 -1.08
N ASP A 63 -27.45 -13.74 -1.96
CA ASP A 63 -28.47 -14.76 -1.68
C ASP A 63 -28.02 -15.72 -0.57
N ILE A 64 -26.75 -16.11 -0.58
CA ILE A 64 -26.20 -17.05 0.41
C ILE A 64 -25.63 -16.37 1.66
N LEU A 65 -25.50 -15.03 1.65
CA LEU A 65 -24.89 -14.25 2.74
C LEU A 65 -25.45 -14.60 4.12
N PRO A 66 -26.77 -14.68 4.37
CA PRO A 66 -27.28 -14.98 5.69
C PRO A 66 -26.84 -16.35 6.21
N GLU A 67 -26.89 -17.38 5.36
CA GLU A 67 -26.44 -18.73 5.69
C GLU A 67 -24.92 -18.77 5.93
N ALA A 68 -24.15 -18.18 5.03
CA ALA A 68 -22.69 -18.15 5.09
C ALA A 68 -22.19 -17.47 6.38
N PHE A 69 -22.79 -16.34 6.74
CA PHE A 69 -22.45 -15.64 7.98
C PHE A 69 -22.85 -16.41 9.24
N ALA A 70 -23.99 -17.12 9.20
CA ALA A 70 -24.41 -18.00 10.28
C ALA A 70 -23.42 -19.16 10.50
N VAL A 71 -22.89 -19.77 9.42
CA VAL A 71 -21.87 -20.81 9.50
C VAL A 71 -20.59 -20.30 10.18
N VAL A 72 -20.09 -19.12 9.81
CA VAL A 72 -18.91 -18.55 10.46
C VAL A 72 -19.19 -18.21 11.93
N LYS A 73 -20.36 -17.65 12.24
CA LYS A 73 -20.77 -17.36 13.62
C LYS A 73 -20.86 -18.62 14.48
N GLN A 74 -21.35 -19.72 13.92
CA GLN A 74 -21.38 -21.04 14.58
C GLN A 74 -19.95 -21.59 14.78
N ALA A 75 -19.08 -21.46 13.81
CA ALA A 75 -17.69 -21.88 13.95
C ALA A 75 -17.00 -21.10 15.08
N CYS A 76 -17.19 -19.78 15.15
CA CYS A 76 -16.69 -18.94 16.25
C CYS A 76 -17.19 -19.41 17.62
N LYS A 77 -18.51 -19.69 17.76
CA LYS A 77 -19.10 -20.21 19.01
C LYS A 77 -18.42 -21.51 19.46
N ARG A 78 -18.19 -22.44 18.53
CA ARG A 78 -17.57 -23.74 18.81
C ARG A 78 -16.09 -23.68 19.11
N MET A 79 -15.44 -22.59 18.71
CA MET A 79 -14.02 -22.33 19.04
C MET A 79 -13.86 -21.72 20.43
N CYS A 80 -14.88 -21.16 21.04
CA CYS A 80 -14.79 -20.51 22.35
C CYS A 80 -14.25 -21.46 23.42
N GLY A 81 -13.28 -20.94 24.21
CA GLY A 81 -12.59 -21.69 25.24
C GLY A 81 -11.38 -22.49 24.75
N ASN A 82 -11.21 -22.68 23.45
CA ASN A 82 -10.02 -23.34 22.90
C ASN A 82 -8.84 -22.38 22.81
N THR A 83 -7.64 -22.89 23.10
CA THR A 83 -6.40 -22.11 23.04
C THR A 83 -5.61 -22.51 21.80
N TYR A 84 -5.15 -21.52 21.05
CA TYR A 84 -4.39 -21.65 19.81
C TYR A 84 -3.03 -20.99 19.92
N ASP A 85 -2.04 -21.55 19.24
CA ASP A 85 -0.73 -20.92 19.10
C ASP A 85 -0.80 -19.87 17.97
N VAL A 86 -0.65 -18.60 18.34
CA VAL A 86 -0.64 -17.46 17.41
C VAL A 86 0.75 -16.85 17.44
N LYS A 87 1.56 -17.14 16.44
CA LYS A 87 2.99 -16.79 16.42
C LYS A 87 3.71 -17.34 17.67
N TRP A 88 3.99 -16.47 18.65
CA TRP A 88 4.77 -16.76 19.84
C TRP A 88 3.92 -16.82 21.11
N GLU A 89 2.63 -16.56 20.99
CA GLU A 89 1.71 -16.43 22.12
C GLU A 89 0.58 -17.44 22.03
N LYS A 90 0.11 -17.89 23.20
CA LYS A 90 -1.10 -18.71 23.29
C LYS A 90 -2.30 -17.80 23.49
N MET A 91 -3.22 -17.83 22.55
CA MET A 91 -4.45 -17.04 22.60
C MET A 91 -5.66 -17.96 22.73
N THR A 92 -6.50 -17.65 23.71
CA THR A 92 -7.78 -18.35 23.89
C THR A 92 -8.84 -17.64 23.06
N TRP A 93 -9.60 -18.40 22.28
CA TRP A 93 -10.70 -17.85 21.49
C TRP A 93 -11.89 -17.56 22.40
N ASP A 94 -12.31 -16.30 22.48
CA ASP A 94 -13.44 -15.84 23.28
C ASP A 94 -14.43 -14.99 22.43
N MET A 95 -14.25 -14.99 21.11
CA MET A 95 -14.93 -14.10 20.18
C MET A 95 -16.13 -14.79 19.54
N ILE A 96 -17.35 -14.31 19.85
CA ILE A 96 -18.57 -14.61 19.11
C ILE A 96 -19.10 -13.29 18.55
N PRO A 97 -19.36 -13.23 17.24
CA PRO A 97 -19.80 -11.98 16.60
C PRO A 97 -21.11 -11.43 17.17
N TYR A 98 -21.13 -10.13 17.49
CA TYR A 98 -22.32 -9.39 17.88
C TYR A 98 -23.12 -8.91 16.67
N ASP A 99 -24.39 -8.64 16.83
CA ASP A 99 -25.27 -8.17 15.75
C ASP A 99 -24.79 -6.87 15.09
N VAL A 100 -24.18 -5.96 15.85
CA VAL A 100 -23.57 -4.74 15.29
C VAL A 100 -22.39 -5.05 14.38
N GLN A 101 -21.61 -6.07 14.71
CA GLN A 101 -20.48 -6.52 13.88
C GLN A 101 -20.98 -7.17 12.59
N LEU A 102 -22.10 -7.91 12.63
CA LEU A 102 -22.75 -8.44 11.41
C LEU A 102 -23.15 -7.31 10.44
N ILE A 103 -23.62 -6.18 10.96
CA ILE A 103 -23.94 -5.01 10.13
C ILE A 103 -22.67 -4.48 9.44
N TRP A 104 -21.57 -4.32 10.17
CA TRP A 104 -20.30 -3.87 9.59
C TRP A 104 -19.79 -4.82 8.50
N TRP A 105 -19.98 -6.11 8.65
CA TRP A 105 -19.59 -7.13 7.68
C TRP A 105 -20.35 -7.04 6.37
N ILE A 106 -21.66 -6.81 6.46
CA ILE A 106 -22.48 -6.59 5.28
C ILE A 106 -22.02 -5.31 4.56
N ILE A 107 -21.72 -4.25 5.31
CA ILE A 107 -21.22 -2.98 4.76
C ILE A 107 -19.86 -3.18 4.04
N LEU A 108 -18.95 -3.94 4.63
CA LEU A 108 -17.65 -4.25 3.99
C LEU A 108 -17.83 -5.12 2.75
N HIS A 109 -18.73 -6.11 2.76
CA HIS A 109 -19.04 -6.90 1.58
C HIS A 109 -19.59 -6.03 0.44
N GLN A 110 -20.37 -5.00 0.76
CA GLN A 110 -20.88 -4.03 -0.22
C GLN A 110 -19.82 -3.05 -0.75
N GLY A 111 -18.55 -3.21 -0.40
CA GLY A 111 -17.46 -2.33 -0.85
C GLY A 111 -17.49 -0.92 -0.24
N LYS A 112 -18.06 -0.78 0.96
CA LYS A 112 -18.15 0.48 1.69
C LYS A 112 -17.09 0.55 2.79
N ILE A 113 -16.96 1.73 3.41
CA ILE A 113 -16.06 1.96 4.54
C ILE A 113 -16.84 1.76 5.84
N ALA A 114 -16.26 0.99 6.78
CA ALA A 114 -16.75 0.81 8.12
C ALA A 114 -15.76 1.41 9.13
N GLU A 115 -16.18 2.44 9.86
CA GLU A 115 -15.40 3.01 10.95
C GLU A 115 -15.69 2.26 12.26
N MET A 116 -14.64 1.79 12.91
CA MET A 116 -14.72 1.03 14.15
C MET A 116 -13.73 1.57 15.16
N LYS A 117 -14.16 1.66 16.42
CA LYS A 117 -13.26 2.05 17.51
C LYS A 117 -12.25 0.94 17.83
N THR A 118 -11.20 1.32 18.53
CA THR A 118 -10.23 0.35 19.09
C THR A 118 -10.95 -0.61 20.04
N TRP A 119 -10.48 -1.87 20.11
CA TRP A 119 -11.02 -2.96 20.94
C TRP A 119 -12.38 -3.54 20.47
N GLU A 120 -12.86 -3.22 19.28
CA GLU A 120 -14.11 -3.78 18.72
C GLU A 120 -13.89 -5.01 17.84
N TRP A 121 -12.75 -5.69 18.01
CA TRP A 121 -12.37 -6.92 17.29
C TRP A 121 -12.39 -6.78 15.76
N LYS A 122 -11.74 -5.72 15.24
CA LYS A 122 -11.64 -5.44 13.80
C LYS A 122 -11.16 -6.65 13.00
N THR A 123 -10.18 -7.39 13.53
CA THR A 123 -9.62 -8.59 12.88
C THR A 123 -10.69 -9.66 12.68
N LEU A 124 -11.57 -9.90 13.65
CA LEU A 124 -12.71 -10.80 13.48
C LEU A 124 -13.73 -10.25 12.48
N VAL A 125 -13.97 -8.94 12.49
CA VAL A 125 -14.92 -8.29 11.58
C VAL A 125 -14.53 -8.47 10.11
N ALA A 126 -13.25 -8.49 9.78
CA ALA A 126 -12.79 -8.76 8.42
C ALA A 126 -13.11 -10.20 7.94
N THR A 127 -13.27 -11.17 8.85
CA THR A 127 -13.32 -12.60 8.47
C THR A 127 -14.54 -13.01 7.67
N LEU A 128 -15.72 -12.46 7.95
CA LEU A 128 -16.95 -12.89 7.30
C LEU A 128 -17.08 -12.44 5.85
N PRO A 129 -16.86 -11.16 5.52
CA PRO A 129 -16.85 -10.76 4.11
C PRO A 129 -15.71 -11.44 3.35
N VAL A 130 -14.57 -11.71 3.99
CA VAL A 130 -13.46 -12.48 3.41
C VAL A 130 -13.90 -13.91 3.10
N TYR A 131 -14.52 -14.60 4.07
CA TYR A 131 -15.07 -15.95 3.89
C TYR A 131 -16.06 -15.98 2.73
N LEU A 132 -17.06 -15.11 2.73
CA LEU A 132 -18.11 -15.06 1.72
C LEU A 132 -17.53 -14.85 0.31
N ASN A 133 -16.63 -13.90 0.13
CA ASN A 133 -16.03 -13.61 -1.17
C ASN A 133 -15.04 -14.70 -1.63
N ALA A 134 -14.46 -15.49 -0.71
CA ALA A 134 -13.60 -16.62 -1.05
C ALA A 134 -14.35 -17.81 -1.67
N LEU A 135 -15.69 -17.89 -1.49
CA LEU A 135 -16.51 -18.97 -2.07
C LEU A 135 -16.60 -18.92 -3.60
N GLU A 136 -16.37 -17.76 -4.22
CA GLU A 136 -16.34 -17.61 -5.68
C GLU A 136 -15.08 -18.20 -6.35
N TRP A 137 -14.15 -18.76 -5.60
CA TRP A 137 -12.84 -19.21 -6.10
C TRP A 137 -12.05 -18.11 -6.81
N LYS A 138 -12.26 -16.88 -6.41
CA LYS A 138 -11.52 -15.70 -6.83
C LYS A 138 -10.66 -15.23 -5.68
N TRP A 139 -9.68 -14.36 -5.97
CA TRP A 139 -8.76 -13.89 -4.94
C TRP A 139 -9.40 -12.98 -3.92
N VAL A 140 -9.10 -13.27 -2.66
CA VAL A 140 -9.46 -12.41 -1.54
C VAL A 140 -8.19 -12.03 -0.80
N HIS A 141 -7.99 -10.73 -0.67
CA HIS A 141 -6.83 -10.17 0.02
C HIS A 141 -7.27 -9.41 1.27
N VAL A 142 -6.51 -9.56 2.35
CA VAL A 142 -6.59 -8.71 3.54
C VAL A 142 -5.29 -7.92 3.62
N VAL A 143 -5.38 -6.62 3.36
CA VAL A 143 -4.24 -5.71 3.27
C VAL A 143 -4.06 -4.98 4.58
N THR A 144 -2.85 -5.02 5.13
CA THR A 144 -2.49 -4.38 6.40
C THR A 144 -1.29 -3.44 6.23
N VAL A 145 -1.05 -2.57 7.20
CA VAL A 145 0.03 -1.58 7.14
C VAL A 145 1.42 -2.14 7.36
N ASN A 146 1.57 -3.34 7.91
CA ASN A 146 2.89 -3.93 8.18
C ASN A 146 2.88 -5.44 8.29
N ASP A 147 4.06 -6.04 8.15
CA ASP A 147 4.36 -7.48 8.25
C ASP A 147 3.87 -8.14 9.54
N TYR A 148 3.97 -7.41 10.65
CA TYR A 148 3.59 -7.96 11.94
C TYR A 148 2.09 -8.22 12.00
N LEU A 149 1.27 -7.24 11.62
CA LEU A 149 -0.18 -7.36 11.59
C LEU A 149 -0.62 -8.43 10.58
N ALA A 150 -0.09 -8.39 9.36
CA ALA A 150 -0.40 -9.39 8.34
C ALA A 150 -0.17 -10.83 8.85
N SER A 151 0.98 -11.07 9.46
CA SER A 151 1.33 -12.41 9.95
C SER A 151 0.57 -12.79 11.22
N ARG A 152 0.33 -11.85 12.15
CA ARG A 152 -0.43 -12.09 13.40
C ARG A 152 -1.86 -12.48 13.05
N ASP A 153 -2.51 -11.68 12.22
CA ASP A 153 -3.92 -11.85 11.90
C ASP A 153 -4.16 -13.06 11.01
N ALA A 154 -3.27 -13.32 10.06
CA ALA A 154 -3.28 -14.57 9.29
C ALA A 154 -3.17 -15.79 10.21
N SER A 155 -2.20 -15.81 11.14
CA SER A 155 -1.99 -16.92 12.07
C SER A 155 -3.19 -17.12 13.02
N TRP A 156 -3.81 -16.03 13.47
CA TRP A 156 -4.95 -16.13 14.38
C TRP A 156 -6.21 -16.60 13.67
N MET A 157 -6.56 -15.98 12.54
CA MET A 157 -7.76 -16.31 11.77
C MET A 157 -7.62 -17.60 10.96
N TRP A 158 -6.38 -18.11 10.76
CA TRP A 158 -6.13 -19.42 10.14
C TRP A 158 -6.94 -20.53 10.80
N ASN A 159 -7.04 -20.51 12.13
CA ASN A 159 -7.79 -21.53 12.88
C ASN A 159 -9.27 -21.55 12.49
N LEU A 160 -9.88 -20.39 12.29
CA LEU A 160 -11.27 -20.26 11.88
C LEU A 160 -11.46 -20.69 10.42
N TYR A 161 -10.64 -20.18 9.50
CA TYR A 161 -10.76 -20.52 8.08
C TYR A 161 -10.48 -22.00 7.80
N ASN A 162 -9.47 -22.56 8.44
CA ASN A 162 -9.15 -23.99 8.33
C ASN A 162 -10.28 -24.88 8.84
N ARG A 163 -10.92 -24.49 9.93
CA ARG A 163 -12.12 -25.20 10.43
C ARG A 163 -13.28 -25.15 9.44
N LEU A 164 -13.38 -24.08 8.69
CA LEU A 164 -14.37 -23.90 7.62
C LEU A 164 -13.95 -24.51 6.26
N GLY A 165 -12.76 -25.09 6.16
CA GLY A 165 -12.27 -25.74 4.94
C GLY A 165 -11.66 -24.80 3.91
N LEU A 166 -11.31 -23.55 4.28
CA LEU A 166 -10.59 -22.60 3.43
C LEU A 166 -9.09 -22.59 3.72
N THR A 167 -8.32 -22.34 2.68
CA THR A 167 -6.87 -22.18 2.77
C THR A 167 -6.50 -20.72 2.93
N VAL A 168 -5.58 -20.42 3.87
CA VAL A 168 -5.12 -19.06 4.14
C VAL A 168 -3.61 -19.02 4.28
N TRP A 169 -3.00 -17.94 3.81
CA TRP A 169 -1.59 -17.67 4.04
C TRP A 169 -1.29 -16.17 4.13
N CYS A 170 -0.02 -15.85 4.37
CA CYS A 170 0.37 -14.44 4.40
C CYS A 170 1.63 -14.18 3.55
N VAL A 171 1.62 -13.09 2.80
CA VAL A 171 2.74 -12.60 2.01
C VAL A 171 3.33 -11.38 2.70
N VAL A 172 4.57 -11.52 3.12
CA VAL A 172 5.35 -10.53 3.85
C VAL A 172 6.76 -10.48 3.28
N LYS A 173 7.53 -9.48 3.66
CA LYS A 173 8.84 -9.16 3.07
C LYS A 173 9.81 -10.34 2.96
N TRP A 174 9.85 -11.21 3.96
CA TRP A 174 10.78 -12.37 3.97
C TRP A 174 10.29 -13.60 3.18
N VAL A 175 9.07 -13.57 2.60
CA VAL A 175 8.61 -14.66 1.73
C VAL A 175 9.34 -14.56 0.40
N PRO A 176 10.12 -15.58 0.00
CA PRO A 176 10.85 -15.58 -1.27
C PRO A 176 9.89 -15.41 -2.46
N ILE A 177 10.30 -14.63 -3.47
CA ILE A 177 9.46 -14.32 -4.65
C ILE A 177 8.98 -15.61 -5.34
N GLN A 178 9.82 -16.62 -5.43
CA GLN A 178 9.48 -17.92 -6.03
C GLN A 178 8.36 -18.66 -5.33
N ASN A 179 8.15 -18.45 -4.04
CA ASN A 179 7.12 -19.09 -3.25
C ASN A 179 5.81 -18.28 -3.24
N ARG A 180 5.87 -16.98 -3.55
CA ARG A 180 4.72 -16.07 -3.47
C ARG A 180 3.54 -16.51 -4.32
N LYS A 181 3.81 -17.13 -5.47
CA LYS A 181 2.74 -17.62 -6.35
C LYS A 181 1.88 -18.68 -5.67
N ASP A 182 2.48 -19.58 -4.92
CA ASP A 182 1.78 -20.64 -4.19
C ASP A 182 1.02 -20.05 -2.99
N GLU A 183 1.55 -18.98 -2.39
CA GLU A 183 0.88 -18.27 -1.30
C GLU A 183 -0.32 -17.44 -1.79
N TYR A 184 -0.18 -16.77 -2.92
CA TYR A 184 -1.31 -16.12 -3.60
C TYR A 184 -2.32 -17.11 -4.21
N ALA A 185 -1.98 -18.39 -4.35
CA ALA A 185 -2.90 -19.43 -4.82
C ALA A 185 -3.92 -19.88 -3.77
N LYS A 186 -3.75 -19.51 -2.51
CA LYS A 186 -4.70 -19.81 -1.43
C LYS A 186 -6.03 -19.09 -1.64
N ASP A 187 -7.07 -19.52 -0.93
CA ASP A 187 -8.38 -18.86 -0.99
C ASP A 187 -8.31 -17.44 -0.44
N ILE A 188 -7.52 -17.25 0.62
CA ILE A 188 -7.36 -15.98 1.34
C ILE A 188 -5.87 -15.68 1.52
N THR A 189 -5.45 -14.47 1.18
CA THR A 189 -4.08 -14.01 1.40
C THR A 189 -4.05 -12.73 2.23
N TYR A 190 -3.42 -12.80 3.39
CA TYR A 190 -3.04 -11.61 4.16
C TYR A 190 -1.74 -11.05 3.59
N VAL A 191 -1.64 -9.72 3.46
CA VAL A 191 -0.48 -9.11 2.80
C VAL A 191 -0.22 -7.71 3.34
N GLU A 192 1.05 -7.35 3.46
CA GLU A 192 1.46 -5.97 3.69
C GLU A 192 1.22 -5.12 2.43
N ASN A 193 0.71 -3.90 2.60
CA ASN A 193 0.36 -2.98 1.51
C ASN A 193 1.51 -2.75 0.52
N SER A 194 2.72 -2.52 1.02
CA SER A 194 3.90 -2.27 0.18
C SER A 194 4.32 -3.52 -0.61
N GLU A 195 4.28 -4.71 0.00
CA GLU A 195 4.62 -5.96 -0.69
C GLU A 195 3.61 -6.31 -1.80
N LEU A 196 2.31 -6.07 -1.56
CA LEU A 196 1.29 -6.21 -2.59
C LEU A 196 1.56 -5.30 -3.78
N GLY A 197 1.89 -4.03 -3.50
CA GLY A 197 2.23 -3.06 -4.53
C GLY A 197 3.52 -3.43 -5.28
N PHE A 198 4.55 -3.90 -4.59
CA PHE A 198 5.78 -4.39 -5.23
C PHE A 198 5.54 -5.63 -6.08
N ASP A 199 4.72 -6.58 -5.64
CA ASP A 199 4.40 -7.76 -6.44
C ASP A 199 3.60 -7.39 -7.70
N TYR A 200 2.69 -6.42 -7.60
CA TYR A 200 1.99 -5.87 -8.77
C TYR A 200 2.97 -5.21 -9.76
N LEU A 201 3.92 -4.41 -9.28
CA LEU A 201 4.94 -3.80 -10.13
C LEU A 201 5.85 -4.85 -10.77
N ARG A 202 6.32 -5.85 -10.01
CA ARG A 202 7.12 -6.97 -10.53
C ARG A 202 6.38 -7.73 -11.63
N ASP A 203 5.11 -8.02 -11.43
CA ASP A 203 4.27 -8.71 -12.42
C ASP A 203 4.13 -7.95 -13.75
N ASN A 204 4.26 -6.60 -13.71
CA ASN A 204 4.25 -5.79 -14.90
C ASN A 204 5.63 -5.71 -15.60
N LEU A 205 6.71 -6.12 -14.95
CA LEU A 205 8.06 -6.15 -15.50
C LEU A 205 8.44 -7.50 -16.11
N VAL A 206 7.73 -8.58 -15.79
CA VAL A 206 8.06 -9.93 -16.27
C VAL A 206 7.76 -10.11 -17.76
N LYS A 207 8.58 -10.91 -18.45
CA LYS A 207 8.45 -11.18 -19.89
C LYS A 207 7.40 -12.25 -20.24
N SER A 208 6.93 -13.02 -19.26
CA SER A 208 6.00 -14.12 -19.48
C SER A 208 4.93 -14.14 -18.40
N MET A 209 3.67 -14.41 -18.78
CA MET A 209 2.54 -14.59 -17.86
C MET A 209 2.79 -15.68 -16.81
N ARG A 210 3.60 -16.69 -17.14
CA ARG A 210 3.96 -17.78 -16.21
C ARG A 210 4.78 -17.30 -15.01
N GLN A 211 5.50 -16.20 -15.17
CA GLN A 211 6.34 -15.60 -14.12
C GLN A 211 5.57 -14.69 -13.18
N ARG A 212 4.32 -14.35 -13.50
CA ARG A 212 3.47 -13.56 -12.61
C ARG A 212 3.14 -14.32 -11.35
N VAL A 213 3.22 -13.62 -10.23
CA VAL A 213 2.92 -14.19 -8.90
C VAL A 213 1.55 -13.75 -8.40
N LEU A 214 1.17 -12.50 -8.63
CA LEU A 214 -0.07 -11.90 -8.15
C LEU A 214 -1.18 -11.94 -9.22
N THR A 215 -0.90 -11.48 -10.43
CA THR A 215 -1.93 -11.21 -11.46
C THR A 215 -2.15 -12.37 -12.44
N TRP A 216 -1.87 -13.60 -12.04
CA TRP A 216 -2.16 -14.78 -12.87
C TRP A 216 -3.66 -15.20 -12.83
N ARG A 217 -4.40 -14.75 -11.84
CA ARG A 217 -5.87 -14.77 -11.74
C ARG A 217 -6.39 -13.32 -11.64
N PRO A 218 -7.67 -13.03 -11.94
CA PRO A 218 -8.27 -11.70 -11.73
C PRO A 218 -8.30 -11.34 -10.25
N LEU A 219 -7.91 -10.11 -9.91
CA LEU A 219 -8.15 -9.53 -8.59
C LEU A 219 -9.65 -9.33 -8.41
N ASN A 220 -10.21 -9.75 -7.27
CA ASN A 220 -11.64 -9.73 -7.03
C ASN A 220 -12.04 -8.87 -5.84
N PHE A 221 -11.60 -9.25 -4.65
CA PHE A 221 -12.03 -8.61 -3.41
C PHE A 221 -10.84 -8.32 -2.49
N ALA A 222 -10.85 -7.16 -1.86
CA ALA A 222 -9.86 -6.82 -0.85
C ALA A 222 -10.49 -6.06 0.31
N ILE A 223 -10.05 -6.40 1.53
CA ILE A 223 -10.26 -5.58 2.72
C ILE A 223 -8.96 -4.86 3.02
N ILE A 224 -9.04 -3.55 3.21
CA ILE A 224 -7.92 -2.70 3.58
C ILE A 224 -8.13 -2.29 5.02
N ASP A 225 -7.30 -2.83 5.92
CA ASP A 225 -7.27 -2.42 7.33
C ASP A 225 -6.38 -1.18 7.51
N GLU A 226 -6.72 -0.30 8.45
CA GLU A 226 -6.05 0.99 8.66
C GLU A 226 -5.99 1.83 7.36
N ILE A 227 -7.16 1.98 6.70
CA ILE A 227 -7.30 2.62 5.38
C ILE A 227 -6.80 4.08 5.35
N ASP A 228 -6.88 4.81 6.44
CA ASP A 228 -6.36 6.15 6.63
C ASP A 228 -4.82 6.17 6.51
N SER A 229 -4.13 5.25 7.17
CA SER A 229 -2.68 5.10 7.02
C SER A 229 -2.30 4.73 5.58
N ILE A 230 -2.95 3.74 4.98
CA ILE A 230 -2.56 3.20 3.68
C ILE A 230 -2.89 4.17 2.54
N LEU A 231 -4.12 4.71 2.50
CA LEU A 231 -4.60 5.49 1.36
C LEU A 231 -4.46 7.00 1.52
N ILE A 232 -4.11 7.50 2.72
CA ILE A 232 -3.93 8.93 2.98
C ILE A 232 -2.50 9.21 3.39
N ASP A 233 -2.03 8.68 4.53
CA ASP A 233 -0.74 9.05 5.11
C ASP A 233 0.44 8.57 4.25
N GLU A 234 0.43 7.30 3.83
CA GLU A 234 1.48 6.69 3.03
C GLU A 234 1.24 6.80 1.51
N ALA A 235 0.10 7.32 1.07
CA ALA A 235 -0.28 7.37 -0.34
C ALA A 235 0.70 8.16 -1.24
N ARG A 236 1.49 9.05 -0.64
CA ARG A 236 2.50 9.85 -1.37
C ARG A 236 3.85 9.15 -1.50
N THR A 237 4.08 8.06 -0.78
CA THR A 237 5.34 7.33 -0.83
C THR A 237 5.40 6.47 -2.09
N PRO A 238 6.27 6.77 -3.07
CA PRO A 238 6.32 5.99 -4.30
C PRO A 238 6.94 4.63 -4.03
N LEU A 239 6.34 3.58 -4.59
CA LEU A 239 6.95 2.26 -4.63
C LEU A 239 7.94 2.23 -5.79
N ILE A 240 9.24 2.14 -5.49
CA ILE A 240 10.31 2.18 -6.48
C ILE A 240 11.02 0.83 -6.49
N ILE A 241 11.04 0.18 -7.66
CA ILE A 241 11.91 -0.97 -7.92
C ILE A 241 13.14 -0.41 -8.62
N SER A 242 14.30 -0.51 -7.98
CA SER A 242 15.59 -0.11 -8.56
C SER A 242 16.53 -1.29 -8.56
N GLU A 243 17.27 -1.40 -9.63
CA GLU A 243 18.37 -2.36 -9.78
C GLU A 243 19.69 -1.59 -9.81
N ALA A 244 20.70 -2.13 -9.14
CA ALA A 244 22.04 -1.54 -9.18
C ALA A 244 22.55 -1.62 -10.62
N ARG A 245 22.77 -0.47 -11.25
CA ARG A 245 23.41 -0.37 -12.56
C ARG A 245 24.86 -0.01 -12.32
N GLU A 246 25.77 -0.79 -12.84
CA GLU A 246 27.20 -0.42 -12.89
C GLU A 246 27.37 0.72 -13.90
N GLU A 247 27.13 1.96 -13.48
CA GLU A 247 27.51 3.12 -14.25
C GLU A 247 28.97 3.49 -13.93
N PRO A 248 29.74 3.99 -14.92
CA PRO A 248 31.13 4.33 -14.69
C PRO A 248 31.23 5.45 -13.66
N THR A 249 31.76 5.13 -12.50
CA THR A 249 31.97 6.03 -11.36
C THR A 249 32.81 7.27 -11.74
N GLU A 250 33.58 7.18 -12.82
CA GLU A 250 34.44 8.25 -13.32
C GLU A 250 33.68 9.51 -13.74
N LYS A 251 32.52 9.37 -14.40
CA LYS A 251 31.67 10.53 -14.80
C LYS A 251 31.17 11.30 -13.59
N TYR A 252 30.68 10.61 -12.59
CA TYR A 252 30.19 11.27 -11.35
C TYR A 252 31.31 12.02 -10.65
N GLN A 253 32.51 11.44 -10.55
CA GLN A 253 33.68 12.09 -9.96
C GLN A 253 34.14 13.30 -10.77
N TYR A 254 34.10 13.22 -12.10
CA TYR A 254 34.44 14.31 -12.98
C TYR A 254 33.51 15.50 -12.80
N TYR A 255 32.20 15.30 -12.91
CA TYR A 255 31.24 16.39 -12.73
C TYR A 255 31.19 16.92 -11.31
N ALA A 256 31.37 16.07 -10.30
CA ALA A 256 31.49 16.50 -8.91
C ALA A 256 32.64 17.50 -8.70
N LYS A 257 33.78 17.31 -9.36
CA LYS A 257 34.92 18.27 -9.29
C LYS A 257 34.57 19.59 -9.97
N ILE A 258 33.92 19.55 -11.14
CA ILE A 258 33.55 20.75 -11.90
C ILE A 258 32.55 21.62 -11.10
N VAL A 259 31.48 21.02 -10.57
CA VAL A 259 30.46 21.77 -9.82
C VAL A 259 30.98 22.35 -8.51
N GLN A 260 32.08 21.83 -7.97
CA GLN A 260 32.71 22.43 -6.76
C GLN A 260 33.13 23.88 -6.94
N THR A 261 33.43 24.30 -8.16
CA THR A 261 33.85 25.64 -8.50
C THR A 261 32.70 26.64 -8.61
N LEU A 262 31.46 26.16 -8.69
CA LEU A 262 30.26 26.96 -8.82
C LEU A 262 29.84 27.54 -7.46
N ARG A 263 29.28 28.77 -7.44
CA ARG A 263 28.82 29.48 -6.24
C ARG A 263 27.29 29.62 -6.23
N PRO A 264 26.64 29.47 -5.07
CA PRO A 264 25.21 29.69 -4.96
C PRO A 264 24.88 31.18 -5.12
N CYS A 265 23.72 31.53 -5.69
CA CYS A 265 23.18 32.86 -5.69
C CYS A 265 22.70 33.26 -4.28
N SER A 266 22.88 34.51 -3.88
CA SER A 266 22.45 35.02 -2.57
C SER A 266 20.93 35.12 -2.45
N TRP A 267 20.23 35.22 -3.56
CA TRP A 267 18.77 35.34 -3.60
C TRP A 267 18.09 33.97 -3.71
N LYS A 268 17.17 33.68 -2.77
CA LYS A 268 16.31 32.51 -2.80
C LYS A 268 15.14 32.73 -3.78
N LYS A 269 15.33 32.46 -5.06
CA LYS A 269 14.28 32.52 -6.07
C LYS A 269 13.49 31.19 -6.05
N LYS A 270 12.16 31.25 -6.06
CA LYS A 270 11.34 30.02 -6.25
C LYS A 270 11.63 29.44 -7.62
N VAL A 271 12.28 28.30 -7.65
CA VAL A 271 12.55 27.56 -8.90
C VAL A 271 11.27 26.82 -9.29
N SER A 272 10.46 27.41 -10.18
CA SER A 272 9.33 26.71 -10.78
C SER A 272 9.75 26.08 -12.11
N LYS A 273 9.16 24.94 -12.50
CA LYS A 273 9.34 24.35 -13.84
C LYS A 273 9.07 25.33 -14.99
N TRP A 274 8.28 26.35 -14.72
CA TRP A 274 7.94 27.43 -15.66
C TRP A 274 9.13 28.40 -15.87
N LEU A 275 9.92 28.63 -14.84
CA LEU A 275 11.13 29.45 -14.91
C LEU A 275 12.21 28.84 -15.82
N LEU A 276 12.35 27.51 -15.79
CA LEU A 276 13.22 26.76 -16.72
C LEU A 276 12.78 26.95 -18.18
N TYR A 277 11.47 26.97 -18.44
CA TYR A 277 10.91 27.18 -19.77
C TYR A 277 11.05 28.65 -20.24
N GLU A 278 10.96 29.61 -19.34
CA GLU A 278 11.17 31.04 -19.60
C GLU A 278 12.66 31.34 -19.89
N LEU A 279 13.59 30.77 -19.13
CA LEU A 279 15.04 30.91 -19.37
C LEU A 279 15.50 30.32 -20.70
N MET A 280 14.76 29.35 -21.25
CA MET A 280 15.04 28.76 -22.55
C MET A 280 14.49 29.59 -23.74
N ASN A 281 13.56 30.52 -23.50
CA ASN A 281 12.82 31.21 -24.57
C ASN A 281 12.95 32.76 -24.56
N ASP A 282 13.56 33.39 -23.56
CA ASP A 282 13.70 34.83 -23.49
C ASP A 282 15.14 35.29 -23.74
N GLU A 283 15.39 35.69 -24.99
CA GLU A 283 16.62 36.46 -25.33
C GLU A 283 16.53 37.96 -24.91
N GLU A 284 15.40 38.44 -24.37
CA GLU A 284 15.21 39.82 -24.00
C GLU A 284 14.42 39.98 -22.71
N LYS A 285 15.10 40.07 -21.56
CA LYS A 285 14.67 40.94 -20.46
C LYS A 285 15.71 41.07 -19.35
N GLY A 286 16.19 42.30 -19.24
CA GLY A 286 16.53 43.10 -18.08
C GLY A 286 17.32 42.52 -16.92
N SER A 287 18.59 42.76 -16.90
CA SER A 287 19.52 43.08 -15.79
C SER A 287 19.00 43.00 -14.35
N ASP A 288 18.60 41.83 -13.87
CA ASP A 288 18.88 41.48 -12.48
C ASP A 288 20.29 40.87 -12.48
N VAL A 289 21.23 41.53 -11.85
CA VAL A 289 22.62 41.07 -11.73
C VAL A 289 22.59 39.74 -10.99
N GLU A 290 22.76 38.64 -11.71
CA GLU A 290 22.94 37.35 -11.11
C GLU A 290 24.23 37.36 -10.32
N ASP A 291 24.17 37.14 -9.00
CA ASP A 291 25.30 37.21 -8.09
C ASP A 291 25.94 35.82 -7.81
N GLY A 292 25.54 34.79 -8.58
CA GLY A 292 26.03 33.44 -8.44
C GLY A 292 25.72 32.52 -9.61
N ASP A 293 26.23 31.30 -9.54
CA ASP A 293 26.21 30.31 -10.64
C ASP A 293 24.98 29.41 -10.62
N TYR A 294 24.24 29.32 -9.48
CA TYR A 294 23.04 28.47 -9.36
C TYR A 294 22.10 28.92 -8.25
N TYR A 295 20.82 28.59 -8.43
CA TYR A 295 19.73 28.81 -7.46
C TYR A 295 19.40 27.52 -6.71
N ILE A 296 19.01 27.64 -5.43
CA ILE A 296 18.58 26.55 -4.57
C ILE A 296 17.15 26.82 -4.12
N ASP A 297 16.25 25.86 -4.30
CA ASP A 297 14.95 25.81 -3.64
C ASP A 297 14.97 24.73 -2.55
N GLU A 298 15.11 25.17 -1.29
CA GLU A 298 15.18 24.29 -0.13
C GLU A 298 13.88 23.52 0.11
N LYS A 299 12.71 24.04 -0.33
CA LYS A 299 11.42 23.39 -0.11
C LYS A 299 11.21 22.22 -1.05
N THR A 300 11.57 22.39 -2.30
CA THR A 300 11.42 21.35 -3.33
C THR A 300 12.69 20.53 -3.51
N LYS A 301 13.76 20.87 -2.78
CA LYS A 301 15.10 20.26 -2.91
C LYS A 301 15.58 20.20 -4.36
N THR A 302 15.32 21.26 -5.10
CA THR A 302 15.75 21.43 -6.49
C THR A 302 16.81 22.51 -6.64
N VAL A 303 17.64 22.31 -7.67
CA VAL A 303 18.71 23.26 -8.03
C VAL A 303 18.57 23.60 -9.50
N ALA A 304 18.81 24.85 -9.86
CA ALA A 304 18.84 25.28 -11.25
C ALA A 304 20.07 26.17 -11.51
N LEU A 305 20.71 25.99 -12.65
CA LEU A 305 21.80 26.84 -13.07
C LEU A 305 21.31 28.24 -13.43
N SER A 306 22.10 29.27 -13.10
CA SER A 306 21.91 30.63 -13.57
C SER A 306 22.50 30.80 -14.97
N GLY A 307 22.20 31.88 -15.67
CA GLY A 307 22.83 32.20 -16.93
C GLY A 307 24.36 32.32 -16.83
N GLN A 308 24.87 32.89 -15.74
CA GLN A 308 26.32 32.91 -15.48
C GLN A 308 26.89 31.52 -15.23
N GLY A 309 26.13 30.65 -14.50
CA GLY A 309 26.54 29.29 -14.24
C GLY A 309 26.62 28.45 -15.51
N ILE A 310 25.67 28.64 -16.43
CA ILE A 310 25.69 27.96 -17.75
C ILE A 310 26.91 28.39 -18.54
N GLN A 311 27.17 29.69 -18.70
CA GLN A 311 28.32 30.21 -19.43
C GLN A 311 29.64 29.72 -18.84
N LYS A 312 29.74 29.66 -17.52
CA LYS A 312 30.93 29.19 -16.82
C LYS A 312 31.15 27.67 -17.05
N LEU A 313 30.08 26.88 -17.05
CA LEU A 313 30.16 25.47 -17.37
C LEU A 313 30.55 25.23 -18.83
N GLU A 314 29.99 26.00 -19.78
CA GLU A 314 30.33 25.95 -21.19
C GLU A 314 31.81 26.21 -21.43
N GLN A 315 32.35 27.26 -20.78
CA GLN A 315 33.79 27.55 -20.84
C GLN A 315 34.66 26.43 -20.24
N MET A 316 34.24 25.87 -19.09
CA MET A 316 35.00 24.80 -18.43
C MET A 316 34.98 23.47 -19.21
N LEU A 317 33.89 23.20 -19.88
CA LEU A 317 33.65 21.96 -20.64
C LEU A 317 34.07 22.11 -22.12
N GLY A 318 34.34 23.34 -22.58
CA GLY A 318 34.77 23.61 -23.94
C GLY A 318 33.65 23.40 -24.98
N VAL A 319 32.40 23.67 -24.64
CA VAL A 319 31.23 23.55 -25.50
C VAL A 319 30.61 24.90 -25.80
N GLU A 320 29.96 25.08 -26.96
CA GLU A 320 29.31 26.31 -27.33
C GLU A 320 27.93 26.48 -26.70
N ASN A 321 27.20 25.38 -26.52
CA ASN A 321 25.90 25.38 -25.88
C ASN A 321 25.69 24.09 -25.09
N LEU A 322 25.56 24.22 -23.76
CA LEU A 322 25.46 23.11 -22.82
C LEU A 322 24.31 22.15 -23.16
N TYR A 323 23.15 22.69 -23.52
CA TYR A 323 21.94 21.88 -23.79
C TYR A 323 21.83 21.34 -25.20
N LYS A 324 22.60 21.88 -26.15
CA LYS A 324 22.62 21.39 -27.56
C LYS A 324 23.73 20.38 -27.79
N ASP A 325 24.91 20.64 -27.21
CA ASP A 325 26.11 19.87 -27.50
C ASP A 325 26.23 18.63 -26.60
N PHE A 326 25.60 18.68 -25.42
CA PHE A 326 25.54 17.54 -24.53
C PHE A 326 24.21 16.77 -24.66
N GLY A 327 24.30 15.44 -24.53
CA GLY A 327 23.13 14.57 -24.44
C GLY A 327 22.43 14.72 -23.08
N PHE A 328 21.21 14.21 -23.01
CA PHE A 328 20.40 14.21 -21.79
C PHE A 328 21.14 13.63 -20.56
N ASP A 329 21.95 12.59 -20.78
CA ASP A 329 22.70 11.89 -19.73
C ASP A 329 23.77 12.81 -19.08
N GLU A 330 24.48 13.62 -19.87
CA GLU A 330 25.53 14.51 -19.38
C GLU A 330 24.95 15.66 -18.54
N ILE A 331 23.85 16.24 -19.00
CA ILE A 331 23.13 17.27 -18.26
C ILE A 331 22.62 16.71 -16.92
N HIS A 332 22.08 15.51 -16.94
CA HIS A 332 21.64 14.81 -15.73
C HIS A 332 22.76 14.57 -14.72
N HIS A 333 23.95 14.21 -15.17
CA HIS A 333 25.12 14.08 -14.28
C HIS A 333 25.52 15.41 -13.64
N ILE A 334 25.50 16.51 -14.41
CA ILE A 334 25.80 17.85 -13.89
C ILE A 334 24.77 18.28 -12.85
N GLU A 335 23.48 18.12 -13.17
CA GLU A 335 22.38 18.47 -12.24
C GLU A 335 22.44 17.63 -10.96
N ASN A 336 22.68 16.34 -11.05
CA ASN A 336 22.82 15.48 -9.88
C ASN A 336 24.03 15.83 -9.03
N ALA A 337 25.18 16.11 -9.66
CA ALA A 337 26.36 16.56 -8.93
C ALA A 337 26.14 17.90 -8.22
N LEU A 338 25.43 18.82 -8.87
CA LEU A 338 25.10 20.12 -8.31
C LEU A 338 24.10 19.98 -7.14
N ARG A 339 23.10 19.13 -7.30
CA ARG A 339 22.12 18.82 -6.27
C ARG A 339 22.77 18.14 -5.06
N ALA A 340 23.67 17.19 -5.29
CA ALA A 340 24.43 16.54 -4.23
C ALA A 340 25.26 17.53 -3.41
N LYS A 341 25.87 18.53 -4.08
CA LYS A 341 26.63 19.58 -3.42
C LYS A 341 25.76 20.58 -2.64
N ALA A 342 24.61 20.97 -3.21
CA ALA A 342 23.87 22.14 -2.76
C ALA A 342 22.75 21.81 -1.75
N VAL A 343 22.22 20.59 -1.77
CA VAL A 343 20.98 20.22 -1.08
C VAL A 343 21.19 19.12 -0.04
N TYR A 344 22.11 18.19 -0.29
CA TYR A 344 22.29 17.06 0.62
C TYR A 344 23.37 17.33 1.66
N GLU A 345 22.97 17.35 2.93
CA GLU A 345 23.88 17.56 4.06
C GLU A 345 24.14 16.24 4.80
N LYS A 346 25.40 16.02 5.16
CA LYS A 346 25.77 14.89 6.01
C LYS A 346 25.07 15.02 7.37
N ASP A 347 24.65 13.88 7.92
CA ASP A 347 23.94 13.73 9.21
C ASP A 347 22.51 14.30 9.20
N LYS A 348 21.98 14.67 8.03
CA LYS A 348 20.56 14.98 7.78
C LYS A 348 19.97 14.06 6.74
N GLU A 349 20.34 14.22 5.48
CA GLU A 349 19.82 13.43 4.36
C GLU A 349 20.59 12.13 4.17
N TYR A 350 21.82 12.03 4.67
CA TYR A 350 22.61 10.80 4.64
C TYR A 350 23.58 10.73 5.83
N ILE A 351 23.95 9.50 6.18
CA ILE A 351 25.02 9.22 7.15
C ILE A 351 26.12 8.40 6.49
N VAL A 352 27.33 8.49 7.02
CA VAL A 352 28.46 7.65 6.58
C VAL A 352 28.77 6.66 7.70
N LYS A 353 28.59 5.37 7.43
CA LYS A 353 28.90 4.27 8.35
C LYS A 353 29.72 3.22 7.59
N ASP A 354 30.80 2.76 8.20
CA ASP A 354 31.68 1.72 7.65
C ASP A 354 32.16 2.03 6.19
N TRP A 355 32.42 3.32 5.91
CA TRP A 355 32.80 3.87 4.60
C TRP A 355 31.71 3.78 3.53
N GLU A 356 30.47 3.47 3.92
CA GLU A 356 29.31 3.49 3.04
C GLU A 356 28.39 4.67 3.35
N VAL A 357 27.83 5.24 2.29
CA VAL A 357 26.80 6.29 2.41
C VAL A 357 25.45 5.61 2.55
N LEU A 358 24.76 5.88 3.64
CA LEU A 358 23.41 5.40 3.91
C LEU A 358 22.43 6.57 3.84
N ILE A 359 21.46 6.48 2.95
CA ILE A 359 20.42 7.50 2.79
C ILE A 359 19.48 7.46 4.01
N VAL A 360 19.10 8.62 4.51
CA VAL A 360 18.12 8.79 5.59
C VAL A 360 16.77 9.16 4.96
N ASP A 361 15.72 8.44 5.31
CA ASP A 361 14.36 8.75 4.89
C ASP A 361 13.87 10.02 5.59
N GLU A 362 13.43 11.00 4.83
CA GLU A 362 12.99 12.32 5.33
C GLU A 362 11.76 12.23 6.25
N HIS A 363 10.88 11.24 6.03
CA HIS A 363 9.64 11.13 6.78
C HIS A 363 9.79 10.32 8.08
N THR A 364 10.62 9.28 8.04
CA THR A 364 10.77 8.36 9.18
C THR A 364 12.06 8.54 9.95
N GLY A 365 13.05 9.26 9.40
CA GLY A 365 14.39 9.39 9.96
C GLY A 365 15.19 8.09 9.99
N ARG A 366 14.72 7.05 9.33
CA ARG A 366 15.38 5.73 9.29
C ARG A 366 16.38 5.64 8.16
N THR A 367 17.49 4.97 8.42
CA THR A 367 18.48 4.67 7.38
C THR A 367 17.97 3.59 6.42
N MET A 368 18.23 3.77 5.13
CA MET A 368 17.85 2.85 4.07
C MET A 368 19.10 2.18 3.47
N PRO A 369 19.59 1.07 4.07
CA PRO A 369 20.87 0.45 3.68
C PRO A 369 20.86 -0.20 2.28
N TRP A 370 19.70 -0.42 1.70
CA TRP A 370 19.52 -0.98 0.34
C TRP A 370 19.28 0.07 -0.76
N ARG A 371 19.18 1.35 -0.42
CA ARG A 371 19.16 2.45 -1.39
C ARG A 371 20.57 3.04 -1.49
N ARG A 372 21.12 2.94 -2.68
CA ARG A 372 22.40 3.56 -3.04
C ARG A 372 22.19 4.42 -4.27
#